data_15ffa983b6492368e4a21a95a806f6e7
#
_entry.id   15ffa983b6492368e4a21a95a806f6e7
#
_cell.length_a   1.000
_cell.length_b   1.000
_cell.length_c   1.000
_cell.angle_alpha   90.00
_cell.angle_beta   90.00
_cell.angle_gamma   90.00
#
_symmetry.space_group_name_H-M   'P 1'
#
loop_
_entity.id
_entity.type
_entity.pdbx_description
1 polymer ?
#
loop_
_entity_poly.entity_id
_entity_poly.type
_entity_poly.pdbx_seq_one_letter_code
_entity_poly.pdbx_strand_id
1 'polypeptide(L)'
;MWYNICGSVILLIDILVCDDSAEIVEQVKKLLCAWEKVNTVSFNIDCRQSGKFILENKHKYDIAFIDIEMPEMSGLELAVELKKQNPDVLIIVLTSFQRYLDDAMRIHVFRYLSKPVDVNRFNKNLFDAVQEYRTLSKTIILETHDIVKKIKTKDILYIENRRYGALLVTKDAEYATGVRLKDWIAKTGQPDCFVYSHASYIANLQNVIGFFL
;
A
#
# COMPACT_ATOMS: atom_id res chain seq x y z
N MET A 1 7.75 -9.36 1.04
CA MET A 1 8.55 -10.60 0.80
C MET A 1 7.57 -11.75 0.61
N TRP A 2 7.75 -12.61 -0.39
CA TRP A 2 6.82 -13.71 -0.67
C TRP A 2 7.43 -15.03 -0.19
N TYR A 3 6.72 -15.77 0.64
CA TYR A 3 7.12 -17.12 1.05
C TYR A 3 6.19 -18.13 0.40
N ASN A 4 6.77 -19.17 -0.18
CA ASN A 4 6.05 -20.27 -0.80
C ASN A 4 5.99 -21.44 0.20
N ILE A 5 4.82 -21.68 0.82
CA ILE A 5 4.56 -22.86 1.62
C ILE A 5 3.41 -23.61 0.95
N CYS A 6 3.66 -24.79 0.44
CA CYS A 6 2.67 -25.66 -0.20
C CYS A 6 1.90 -25.05 -1.39
N GLY A 7 2.57 -24.34 -2.30
CA GLY A 7 1.95 -23.85 -3.53
C GLY A 7 1.07 -22.61 -3.41
N SER A 8 0.89 -22.06 -2.22
CA SER A 8 0.17 -20.80 -1.98
C SER A 8 1.17 -19.68 -1.67
N VAL A 9 1.07 -18.59 -2.40
CA VAL A 9 1.86 -17.37 -2.11
C VAL A 9 1.19 -16.63 -0.97
N ILE A 10 1.80 -16.65 0.21
CA ILE A 10 1.31 -15.88 1.37
C ILE A 10 1.83 -14.45 1.24
N LEU A 11 0.92 -13.48 1.30
CA LEU A 11 1.23 -12.07 1.32
C LEU A 11 1.73 -11.68 2.71
N LEU A 12 3.00 -11.27 2.83
CA LEU A 12 3.55 -10.74 4.08
C LEU A 12 3.44 -9.22 4.05
N ILE A 13 2.84 -8.65 5.11
CA ILE A 13 2.61 -7.22 5.29
C ILE A 13 3.30 -6.76 6.57
N ASP A 14 4.14 -5.73 6.47
CA ASP A 14 4.81 -5.11 7.62
C ASP A 14 3.87 -4.09 8.27
N ILE A 15 3.47 -4.35 9.51
CA ILE A 15 2.51 -3.53 10.26
C ILE A 15 3.17 -2.89 11.48
N LEU A 16 3.01 -1.57 11.60
CA LEU A 16 3.31 -0.83 12.83
C LEU A 16 2.06 -0.66 13.66
N VAL A 17 2.16 -0.86 14.97
CA VAL A 17 1.17 -0.46 15.97
C VAL A 17 1.87 0.47 16.96
N CYS A 18 1.48 1.73 17.01
CA CYS A 18 2.11 2.74 17.86
C CYS A 18 1.07 3.51 18.67
N ASP A 19 1.08 3.32 19.99
CA ASP A 19 0.14 3.93 20.93
C ASP A 19 0.82 3.95 22.32
N ASP A 20 0.73 5.04 23.08
CA ASP A 20 1.36 5.13 24.40
C ASP A 20 0.71 4.21 25.43
N SER A 21 -0.54 3.79 25.20
CA SER A 21 -1.24 2.78 26.01
C SER A 21 -0.85 1.37 25.59
N ALA A 22 -0.13 0.66 26.48
CA ALA A 22 0.17 -0.77 26.29
C ALA A 22 -1.08 -1.63 26.10
N GLU A 23 -2.20 -1.25 26.72
CA GLU A 23 -3.48 -1.97 26.62
C GLU A 23 -4.03 -1.89 25.18
N ILE A 24 -4.01 -0.71 24.57
CA ILE A 24 -4.45 -0.49 23.18
C ILE A 24 -3.54 -1.23 22.20
N VAL A 25 -2.21 -1.14 22.38
CA VAL A 25 -1.23 -1.88 21.56
C VAL A 25 -1.54 -3.37 21.59
N GLU A 26 -1.74 -3.94 22.77
CA GLU A 26 -2.02 -5.37 22.93
C GLU A 26 -3.40 -5.75 22.34
N GLN A 27 -4.41 -4.87 22.49
CA GLN A 27 -5.73 -5.06 21.90
C GLN A 27 -5.64 -5.12 20.36
N VAL A 28 -4.99 -4.14 19.75
CA VAL A 28 -4.82 -4.08 18.28
C VAL A 28 -4.03 -5.29 17.78
N LYS A 29 -2.94 -5.66 18.46
CA LYS A 29 -2.16 -6.87 18.14
C LYS A 29 -3.01 -8.14 18.15
N LYS A 30 -3.84 -8.33 19.18
CA LYS A 30 -4.76 -9.48 19.26
C LYS A 30 -5.74 -9.52 18.10
N LEU A 31 -6.29 -8.36 17.72
CA LEU A 31 -7.20 -8.25 16.57
C LEU A 31 -6.50 -8.59 15.24
N LEU A 32 -5.27 -8.11 15.04
CA LEU A 32 -4.45 -8.44 13.87
C LEU A 32 -4.15 -9.94 13.80
N CYS A 33 -3.70 -10.55 14.90
CA CYS A 33 -3.43 -11.98 14.98
C CYS A 33 -4.70 -12.84 14.77
N ALA A 34 -5.86 -12.38 15.26
CA ALA A 34 -7.13 -13.08 15.03
C ALA A 34 -7.53 -13.01 13.56
N TRP A 35 -7.35 -11.85 12.92
CA TRP A 35 -7.66 -11.63 11.50
C TRP A 35 -6.75 -12.46 10.58
N GLU A 36 -5.46 -12.56 10.87
CA GLU A 36 -4.47 -13.38 10.14
C GLU A 36 -4.88 -14.86 10.07
N LYS A 37 -5.41 -15.43 11.16
CA LYS A 37 -5.80 -16.84 11.24
C LYS A 37 -6.92 -17.23 10.27
N VAL A 38 -7.77 -16.28 9.87
CA VAL A 38 -8.93 -16.54 9.01
C VAL A 38 -8.74 -16.00 7.58
N ASN A 39 -7.60 -15.38 7.30
CA ASN A 39 -7.30 -14.79 5.99
C ASN A 39 -5.94 -15.29 5.47
N THR A 40 -5.79 -15.32 4.14
CA THR A 40 -4.56 -15.80 3.47
C THR A 40 -3.52 -14.65 3.38
N VAL A 41 -3.09 -14.16 4.56
CA VAL A 41 -2.04 -13.14 4.70
C VAL A 41 -1.22 -13.47 5.93
N SER A 42 -0.01 -12.92 6.03
CA SER A 42 0.82 -12.96 7.22
C SER A 42 1.27 -11.55 7.58
N PHE A 43 1.28 -11.23 8.86
CA PHE A 43 1.67 -9.93 9.37
C PHE A 43 2.99 -10.01 10.13
N ASN A 44 3.91 -9.12 9.80
CA ASN A 44 5.07 -8.83 10.64
C ASN A 44 4.71 -7.60 11.48
N ILE A 45 4.36 -7.81 12.75
CA ILE A 45 3.79 -6.77 13.61
C ILE A 45 4.88 -6.21 14.53
N ASP A 46 5.20 -4.92 14.34
CA ASP A 46 6.05 -4.15 15.26
C ASP A 46 5.18 -3.29 16.18
N CYS A 47 5.27 -3.52 17.49
CA CYS A 47 4.50 -2.83 18.51
C CYS A 47 5.38 -1.85 19.27
N ARG A 48 4.97 -0.58 19.35
CA ARG A 48 5.73 0.50 19.99
C ARG A 48 4.82 1.38 20.83
N GLN A 49 5.37 1.94 21.91
CA GLN A 49 4.69 2.91 22.76
C GLN A 49 5.19 4.35 22.56
N SER A 50 6.15 4.56 21.66
CA SER A 50 6.68 5.88 21.30
C SER A 50 7.10 5.89 19.84
N GLY A 51 6.84 7.01 19.15
CA GLY A 51 7.20 7.23 17.75
C GLY A 51 8.70 7.45 17.52
N LYS A 52 9.43 7.91 18.54
CA LYS A 52 10.81 8.36 18.41
C LYS A 52 11.77 7.30 17.87
N PHE A 53 11.72 6.09 18.41
CA PHE A 53 12.61 4.98 18.00
C PHE A 53 12.27 4.39 16.63
N ILE A 54 11.06 4.65 16.11
CA ILE A 54 10.63 4.13 14.80
C ILE A 54 11.43 4.81 13.68
N LEU A 55 11.70 6.10 13.83
CA LEU A 55 12.37 6.90 12.81
C LEU A 55 13.87 6.58 12.69
N GLU A 56 14.48 6.13 13.77
CA GLU A 56 15.91 5.77 13.79
C GLU A 56 16.21 4.50 12.98
N ASN A 57 15.27 3.56 12.94
CA ASN A 57 15.46 2.23 12.35
C ASN A 57 15.21 2.16 10.83
N LYS A 58 14.70 3.22 10.19
CA LYS A 58 14.40 3.30 8.74
C LYS A 58 13.63 2.09 8.19
N HIS A 59 12.90 1.36 9.05
CA HIS A 59 12.06 0.25 8.62
C HIS A 59 10.86 0.78 7.84
N LYS A 60 10.53 0.16 6.71
CA LYS A 60 9.40 0.55 5.86
C LYS A 60 8.20 -0.29 6.21
N TYR A 61 7.23 0.33 6.82
CA TYR A 61 5.93 -0.29 7.09
C TYR A 61 4.99 -0.13 5.89
N ASP A 62 4.09 -1.09 5.73
CA ASP A 62 3.05 -1.09 4.70
C ASP A 62 1.72 -0.53 5.25
N ILE A 63 1.40 -0.88 6.49
CA ILE A 63 0.23 -0.38 7.23
C ILE A 63 0.70 0.11 8.60
N ALA A 64 0.18 1.22 9.08
CA ALA A 64 0.49 1.74 10.40
C ALA A 64 -0.78 2.13 11.16
N PHE A 65 -0.98 1.57 12.34
CA PHE A 65 -1.97 1.98 13.32
C PHE A 65 -1.30 2.92 14.31
N ILE A 66 -1.76 4.16 14.40
CA ILE A 66 -1.06 5.21 15.14
C ILE A 66 -2.05 6.00 16.00
N ASP A 67 -1.80 6.13 17.31
CA ASP A 67 -2.49 7.14 18.12
C ASP A 67 -1.95 8.53 17.82
N ILE A 68 -2.83 9.53 17.87
CA ILE A 68 -2.44 10.93 17.66
C ILE A 68 -1.75 11.52 18.89
N GLU A 69 -2.33 11.30 20.07
CA GLU A 69 -1.85 11.90 21.32
C GLU A 69 -0.85 10.97 22.01
N MET A 70 0.41 11.08 21.64
CA MET A 70 1.51 10.37 22.27
C MET A 70 2.51 11.35 22.89
N PRO A 71 3.17 11.01 24.00
CA PRO A 71 4.29 11.79 24.54
C PRO A 71 5.44 11.94 23.52
N GLU A 72 6.18 13.02 23.60
CA GLU A 72 7.39 13.34 22.84
C GLU A 72 7.19 13.62 21.34
N MET A 73 6.32 12.89 20.66
CA MET A 73 6.02 13.05 19.24
C MET A 73 4.55 12.71 18.98
N SER A 74 3.82 13.61 18.32
CA SER A 74 2.44 13.33 17.95
C SER A 74 2.36 12.25 16.86
N GLY A 75 1.28 11.46 16.84
CA GLY A 75 1.07 10.47 15.78
C GLY A 75 0.95 11.09 14.40
N LEU A 76 0.53 12.34 14.28
CA LEU A 76 0.48 13.06 13.01
C LEU A 76 1.89 13.37 12.48
N GLU A 77 2.82 13.78 13.36
CA GLU A 77 4.23 13.98 12.99
C GLU A 77 4.87 12.66 12.58
N LEU A 78 4.63 11.59 13.34
CA LEU A 78 5.08 10.23 12.99
C LEU A 78 4.54 9.81 11.61
N ALA A 79 3.26 10.05 11.34
CA ALA A 79 2.62 9.72 10.07
C ALA A 79 3.28 10.44 8.88
N VAL A 80 3.63 11.72 9.04
CA VAL A 80 4.36 12.48 8.01
C VAL A 80 5.73 11.86 7.73
N GLU A 81 6.48 11.51 8.77
CA GLU A 81 7.81 10.90 8.61
C GLU A 81 7.74 9.50 7.97
N LEU A 82 6.76 8.68 8.37
CA LEU A 82 6.53 7.38 7.73
C LEU A 82 6.20 7.52 6.25
N LYS A 83 5.40 8.52 5.87
CA LYS A 83 5.10 8.79 4.45
C LYS A 83 6.32 9.28 3.65
N LYS A 84 7.26 9.98 4.26
CA LYS A 84 8.53 10.32 3.62
C LYS A 84 9.38 9.08 3.35
N GLN A 85 9.37 8.10 4.26
CA GLN A 85 10.10 6.84 4.10
C GLN A 85 9.43 5.88 3.12
N ASN A 86 8.10 5.79 3.18
CA ASN A 86 7.27 4.99 2.27
C ASN A 86 6.00 5.79 1.91
N PRO A 87 5.96 6.45 0.73
CA PRO A 87 4.77 7.19 0.29
C PRO A 87 3.49 6.34 0.19
N ASP A 88 3.63 5.02 0.10
CA ASP A 88 2.54 4.06 -0.03
C ASP A 88 2.02 3.52 1.30
N VAL A 89 2.60 3.93 2.44
CA VAL A 89 2.15 3.47 3.75
C VAL A 89 0.69 3.85 3.99
N LEU A 90 -0.13 2.87 4.37
CA LEU A 90 -1.53 3.07 4.70
C LEU A 90 -1.65 3.37 6.19
N ILE A 91 -1.93 4.62 6.53
CA ILE A 91 -2.00 5.07 7.91
C ILE A 91 -3.43 5.01 8.39
N ILE A 92 -3.67 4.28 9.47
CA ILE A 92 -4.94 4.18 10.20
C ILE A 92 -4.74 4.84 11.56
N VAL A 93 -5.39 5.97 11.74
CA VAL A 93 -5.32 6.71 13.01
C VAL A 93 -6.27 6.08 14.02
N LEU A 94 -5.78 5.86 15.25
CA LEU A 94 -6.56 5.42 16.42
C LEU A 94 -6.56 6.55 17.44
N THR A 95 -7.72 7.13 17.76
CA THR A 95 -7.73 8.23 18.74
C THR A 95 -9.10 8.41 19.41
N SER A 96 -9.11 8.96 20.60
CA SER A 96 -10.32 9.37 21.31
C SER A 96 -10.85 10.73 20.85
N PHE A 97 -10.08 11.50 20.09
CA PHE A 97 -10.35 12.90 19.80
C PHE A 97 -10.67 13.17 18.34
N GLN A 98 -11.91 13.59 18.08
CA GLN A 98 -12.37 13.95 16.72
C GLN A 98 -11.79 15.28 16.19
N ARG A 99 -11.25 16.13 17.06
CA ARG A 99 -10.70 17.45 16.69
C ARG A 99 -9.51 17.38 15.70
N TYR A 100 -8.84 16.23 15.61
CA TYR A 100 -7.70 16.02 14.72
C TYR A 100 -8.07 15.50 13.33
N LEU A 101 -9.37 15.37 13.04
CA LEU A 101 -9.83 14.81 11.77
C LEU A 101 -9.33 15.61 10.56
N ASP A 102 -9.41 16.95 10.65
CA ASP A 102 -8.98 17.84 9.56
C ASP A 102 -7.45 17.74 9.31
N ASP A 103 -6.66 17.69 10.37
CA ASP A 103 -5.21 17.56 10.26
C ASP A 103 -4.81 16.18 9.72
N ALA A 104 -5.48 15.11 10.17
CA ALA A 104 -5.31 13.76 9.64
C ALA A 104 -5.66 13.69 8.14
N MET A 105 -6.72 14.37 7.70
CA MET A 105 -7.07 14.45 6.28
C MET A 105 -6.02 15.19 5.44
N ARG A 106 -5.40 16.24 5.95
CA ARG A 106 -4.32 16.98 5.24
C ARG A 106 -3.11 16.12 4.94
N ILE A 107 -2.77 15.18 5.82
CA ILE A 107 -1.66 14.23 5.61
C ILE A 107 -2.09 12.96 4.89
N HIS A 108 -3.32 12.91 4.37
CA HIS A 108 -3.87 11.77 3.60
C HIS A 108 -3.76 10.45 4.37
N VAL A 109 -4.27 10.40 5.62
CA VAL A 109 -4.45 9.13 6.32
C VAL A 109 -5.46 8.27 5.60
N PHE A 110 -5.25 6.96 5.59
CA PHE A 110 -6.12 6.03 4.90
C PHE A 110 -7.47 5.90 5.60
N ARG A 111 -7.47 5.78 6.93
CA ARG A 111 -8.70 5.65 7.76
C ARG A 111 -8.49 6.27 9.14
N TYR A 112 -9.63 6.53 9.76
CA TYR A 112 -9.73 7.05 11.13
C TYR A 112 -10.64 6.14 11.96
N LEU A 113 -10.14 5.66 13.09
CA LEU A 113 -10.85 4.83 14.05
C LEU A 113 -10.90 5.51 15.42
N SER A 114 -12.10 5.69 15.95
CA SER A 114 -12.27 6.21 17.32
C SER A 114 -12.01 5.14 18.36
N LYS A 115 -11.37 5.49 19.47
CA LYS A 115 -11.32 4.69 20.69
C LYS A 115 -12.65 4.86 21.47
N PRO A 116 -13.19 3.81 22.11
CA PRO A 116 -12.68 2.43 22.15
C PRO A 116 -12.78 1.74 20.79
N VAL A 117 -11.82 0.85 20.51
CA VAL A 117 -11.73 0.16 19.23
C VAL A 117 -12.89 -0.82 19.06
N ASP A 118 -13.83 -0.50 18.17
CA ASP A 118 -14.90 -1.41 17.77
C ASP A 118 -14.36 -2.49 16.82
N VAL A 119 -14.58 -3.76 17.17
CA VAL A 119 -14.03 -4.92 16.44
C VAL A 119 -14.52 -4.98 14.98
N ASN A 120 -15.81 -4.67 14.75
CA ASN A 120 -16.37 -4.75 13.39
C ASN A 120 -15.80 -3.64 12.49
N ARG A 121 -15.71 -2.42 13.02
CA ARG A 121 -15.09 -1.29 12.32
C ARG A 121 -13.60 -1.56 12.07
N PHE A 122 -12.87 -2.11 13.05
CA PHE A 122 -11.47 -2.49 12.90
C PHE A 122 -11.31 -3.49 11.75
N ASN A 123 -12.05 -4.60 11.77
CA ASN A 123 -11.98 -5.64 10.76
C ASN A 123 -12.30 -5.11 9.36
N LYS A 124 -13.31 -4.24 9.22
CA LYS A 124 -13.66 -3.61 7.95
C LYS A 124 -12.51 -2.72 7.43
N ASN A 125 -11.95 -1.86 8.29
CA ASN A 125 -10.87 -0.96 7.89
C ASN A 125 -9.58 -1.73 7.57
N LEU A 126 -9.28 -2.80 8.32
CA LEU A 126 -8.15 -3.68 8.02
C LEU A 126 -8.34 -4.41 6.68
N PHE A 127 -9.55 -4.91 6.41
CA PHE A 127 -9.88 -5.51 5.12
C PHE A 127 -9.63 -4.52 3.97
N ASP A 128 -10.16 -3.30 4.08
CA ASP A 128 -9.97 -2.24 3.09
C ASP A 128 -8.48 -1.93 2.89
N ALA A 129 -7.71 -1.82 4.00
CA ALA A 129 -6.27 -1.55 3.94
C ALA A 129 -5.48 -2.69 3.26
N VAL A 130 -5.82 -3.95 3.55
CA VAL A 130 -5.18 -5.09 2.89
C VAL A 130 -5.51 -5.15 1.40
N GLN A 131 -6.73 -4.83 0.98
CA GLN A 131 -7.09 -4.75 -0.44
C GLN A 131 -6.33 -3.61 -1.15
N GLU A 132 -6.26 -2.44 -0.52
CA GLU A 132 -5.49 -1.30 -1.06
C GLU A 132 -4.00 -1.66 -1.17
N TYR A 133 -3.41 -2.23 -0.13
CA TYR A 133 -2.02 -2.70 -0.16
C TYR A 133 -1.77 -3.71 -1.29
N ARG A 134 -2.68 -4.67 -1.49
CA ARG A 134 -2.58 -5.62 -2.61
C ARG A 134 -2.53 -4.91 -3.96
N THR A 135 -3.29 -3.84 -4.11
CA THR A 135 -3.30 -3.03 -5.34
C THR A 135 -2.01 -2.25 -5.51
N LEU A 136 -1.54 -1.57 -4.46
CA LEU A 136 -0.30 -0.78 -4.46
C LEU A 136 0.97 -1.63 -4.60
N SER A 137 0.97 -2.84 -4.07
CA SER A 137 2.12 -3.76 -4.07
C SER A 137 2.23 -4.62 -5.33
N LYS A 138 1.21 -4.61 -6.21
CA LYS A 138 1.26 -5.36 -7.47
C LYS A 138 2.46 -4.94 -8.31
N THR A 139 3.16 -5.95 -8.79
CA THR A 139 4.36 -5.77 -9.60
C THR A 139 4.35 -6.71 -10.78
N ILE A 140 4.95 -6.29 -11.88
CA ILE A 140 5.28 -7.13 -13.02
C ILE A 140 6.78 -7.36 -13.08
N ILE A 141 7.16 -8.50 -13.61
CA ILE A 141 8.55 -8.74 -14.04
C ILE A 141 8.61 -8.36 -15.50
N LEU A 142 9.40 -7.35 -15.80
CA LEU A 142 9.73 -6.94 -17.16
C LEU A 142 11.05 -7.58 -17.55
N GLU A 143 11.01 -8.40 -18.59
CA GLU A 143 12.19 -8.98 -19.23
C GLU A 143 12.35 -8.34 -20.60
N THR A 144 13.50 -7.72 -20.82
CA THR A 144 13.93 -7.22 -22.12
C THR A 144 15.22 -7.95 -22.52
N HIS A 145 15.78 -7.64 -23.68
CA HIS A 145 17.04 -8.23 -24.11
C HIS A 145 18.20 -7.98 -23.13
N ASP A 146 18.20 -6.80 -22.47
CA ASP A 146 19.33 -6.33 -21.67
C ASP A 146 19.08 -6.34 -20.17
N ILE A 147 17.80 -6.34 -19.73
CA ILE A 147 17.46 -6.21 -18.30
C ILE A 147 16.29 -7.10 -17.89
N VAL A 148 16.35 -7.56 -16.64
CA VAL A 148 15.20 -8.08 -15.89
C VAL A 148 14.91 -7.10 -14.76
N LYS A 149 13.72 -6.49 -14.76
CA LYS A 149 13.35 -5.48 -13.77
C LYS A 149 11.96 -5.74 -13.19
N LYS A 150 11.82 -5.54 -11.88
CA LYS A 150 10.53 -5.55 -11.19
C LYS A 150 9.96 -4.14 -11.20
N ILE A 151 8.76 -3.98 -11.76
CA ILE A 151 8.07 -2.68 -11.89
C ILE A 151 6.75 -2.77 -11.14
N LYS A 152 6.45 -1.78 -10.30
CA LYS A 152 5.13 -1.64 -9.67
C LYS A 152 4.12 -1.23 -10.74
N THR A 153 2.98 -1.92 -10.81
CA THR A 153 1.96 -1.63 -11.83
C THR A 153 1.41 -0.21 -11.72
N LYS A 154 1.32 0.35 -10.51
CA LYS A 154 0.91 1.74 -10.26
C LYS A 154 1.84 2.79 -10.87
N ASP A 155 3.13 2.44 -11.11
CA ASP A 155 4.11 3.37 -11.70
C ASP A 155 4.04 3.38 -13.24
N ILE A 156 3.31 2.44 -13.85
CA ILE A 156 3.05 2.41 -15.28
C ILE A 156 2.04 3.50 -15.63
N LEU A 157 2.39 4.41 -16.53
CA LEU A 157 1.49 5.47 -17.04
C LEU A 157 0.62 4.94 -18.16
N TYR A 158 1.26 4.39 -19.18
CA TYR A 158 0.61 3.78 -20.34
C TYR A 158 1.52 2.77 -21.05
N ILE A 159 0.96 2.01 -21.95
CA ILE A 159 1.67 1.04 -22.80
C ILE A 159 1.30 1.34 -24.24
N GLU A 160 2.30 1.54 -25.07
CA GLU A 160 2.16 1.89 -26.48
C GLU A 160 2.54 0.72 -27.39
N ASN A 161 1.75 0.50 -28.44
CA ASN A 161 2.07 -0.50 -29.46
C ASN A 161 3.28 -0.08 -30.27
N ARG A 162 4.21 -0.99 -30.47
CA ARG A 162 5.40 -0.80 -31.34
C ARG A 162 5.50 -1.95 -32.31
N ARG A 163 6.26 -1.73 -33.41
CA ARG A 163 6.39 -2.70 -34.51
C ARG A 163 6.79 -4.11 -34.06
N TYR A 164 7.62 -4.21 -33.02
CA TYR A 164 8.16 -5.48 -32.53
C TYR A 164 7.81 -5.73 -31.05
N GLY A 165 6.64 -5.30 -30.59
CA GLY A 165 6.18 -5.48 -29.22
C GLY A 165 5.46 -4.26 -28.66
N ALA A 166 5.87 -3.78 -27.50
CA ALA A 166 5.30 -2.58 -26.89
C ALA A 166 6.35 -1.74 -26.17
N LEU A 167 6.07 -0.45 -25.99
CA LEU A 167 6.80 0.45 -25.13
C LEU A 167 6.01 0.62 -23.84
N LEU A 168 6.60 0.22 -22.71
CA LEU A 168 6.07 0.43 -21.39
C LEU A 168 6.61 1.75 -20.85
N VAL A 169 5.73 2.72 -20.58
CA VAL A 169 6.08 4.04 -20.06
C VAL A 169 5.70 4.13 -18.61
N THR A 170 6.68 4.40 -17.76
CA THR A 170 6.53 4.59 -16.32
C THR A 170 6.81 6.04 -15.91
N LYS A 171 6.60 6.37 -14.65
CA LYS A 171 6.92 7.69 -14.10
C LYS A 171 8.39 8.08 -14.26
N ASP A 172 9.28 7.09 -14.23
CA ASP A 172 10.72 7.32 -14.16
C ASP A 172 11.47 6.95 -15.45
N ALA A 173 10.91 6.05 -16.29
CA ALA A 173 11.62 5.53 -17.46
C ALA A 173 10.68 4.87 -18.47
N GLU A 174 11.22 4.65 -19.69
CA GLU A 174 10.59 3.91 -20.77
C GLU A 174 11.32 2.60 -21.03
N TYR A 175 10.56 1.54 -21.33
CA TYR A 175 11.10 0.21 -21.56
C TYR A 175 10.50 -0.39 -22.84
N ALA A 176 11.34 -0.63 -23.85
CA ALA A 176 10.95 -1.40 -25.01
C ALA A 176 10.90 -2.89 -24.67
N THR A 177 9.83 -3.58 -25.05
CA THR A 177 9.60 -4.98 -24.75
C THR A 177 9.07 -5.73 -25.97
N GLY A 178 9.42 -7.01 -26.10
CA GLY A 178 8.88 -7.90 -27.14
C GLY A 178 7.45 -8.39 -26.88
N VAL A 179 6.86 -8.07 -25.72
CA VAL A 179 5.48 -8.45 -25.35
C VAL A 179 4.50 -7.62 -26.17
N ARG A 180 3.55 -8.27 -26.86
CA ARG A 180 2.54 -7.58 -27.67
C ARG A 180 1.54 -6.84 -26.79
N LEU A 181 1.04 -5.70 -27.30
CA LEU A 181 0.11 -4.83 -26.56
C LEU A 181 -1.09 -5.61 -26.00
N LYS A 182 -1.68 -6.51 -26.77
CA LYS A 182 -2.85 -7.31 -26.35
C LYS A 182 -2.64 -8.18 -25.12
N ASP A 183 -1.40 -8.55 -24.83
CA ASP A 183 -1.07 -9.48 -23.74
C ASP A 183 -0.79 -8.73 -22.42
N TRP A 184 -0.69 -7.39 -22.48
CA TRP A 184 -0.31 -6.57 -21.34
C TRP A 184 -1.38 -6.46 -20.26
N ILE A 185 -2.67 -6.35 -20.61
CA ILE A 185 -3.75 -6.26 -19.59
C ILE A 185 -3.72 -7.47 -18.67
N ALA A 186 -3.61 -8.68 -19.25
CA ALA A 186 -3.48 -9.90 -18.46
C ALA A 186 -2.18 -9.91 -17.65
N LYS A 187 -1.06 -9.45 -18.22
CA LYS A 187 0.24 -9.42 -17.56
C LYS A 187 0.29 -8.46 -16.37
N THR A 188 -0.45 -7.35 -16.40
CA THR A 188 -0.55 -6.44 -15.25
C THR A 188 -1.30 -7.04 -14.06
N GLY A 189 -2.18 -8.02 -14.31
CA GLY A 189 -3.06 -8.61 -13.30
C GLY A 189 -4.08 -7.60 -12.72
N GLN A 190 -4.33 -6.48 -13.43
CA GLN A 190 -5.25 -5.40 -13.01
C GLN A 190 -6.14 -4.97 -14.19
N PRO A 191 -7.04 -5.81 -14.68
CA PRO A 191 -7.86 -5.51 -15.85
C PRO A 191 -8.76 -4.29 -15.65
N ASP A 192 -9.16 -3.99 -14.41
CA ASP A 192 -10.00 -2.83 -14.09
C ASP A 192 -9.25 -1.50 -14.11
N CYS A 193 -7.92 -1.55 -14.02
CA CYS A 193 -7.06 -0.35 -14.00
C CYS A 193 -6.44 -0.06 -15.37
N PHE A 194 -6.28 -1.07 -16.21
CA PHE A 194 -5.62 -0.94 -17.52
C PHE A 194 -6.63 -1.12 -18.63
N VAL A 195 -6.89 -0.05 -19.39
CA VAL A 195 -7.89 -0.04 -20.45
C VAL A 195 -7.30 0.41 -21.79
N TYR A 196 -7.85 -0.10 -22.88
CA TYR A 196 -7.54 0.43 -24.20
C TYR A 196 -8.13 1.84 -24.34
N SER A 197 -7.28 2.85 -24.40
CA SER A 197 -7.67 4.21 -24.74
C SER A 197 -7.70 4.43 -26.26
N HIS A 198 -6.96 3.63 -27.00
CA HIS A 198 -6.89 3.58 -28.46
C HIS A 198 -6.41 2.19 -28.90
N ALA A 199 -6.59 1.82 -30.17
CA ALA A 199 -6.08 0.56 -30.72
C ALA A 199 -4.56 0.33 -30.50
N SER A 200 -3.80 1.41 -30.32
CA SER A 200 -2.35 1.38 -30.10
C SER A 200 -1.92 1.70 -28.67
N TYR A 201 -2.84 1.97 -27.75
CA TYR A 201 -2.51 2.41 -26.39
C TYR A 201 -3.38 1.74 -25.34
N ILE A 202 -2.74 1.32 -24.26
CA ILE A 202 -3.37 0.93 -23.00
C ILE A 202 -3.01 2.00 -21.95
N ALA A 203 -3.99 2.65 -21.36
CA ALA A 203 -3.80 3.63 -20.29
C ALA A 203 -4.01 2.98 -18.92
N ASN A 204 -3.23 3.43 -17.93
CA ASN A 204 -3.49 3.10 -16.53
C ASN A 204 -4.39 4.17 -15.93
N LEU A 205 -5.64 3.82 -15.64
CA LEU A 205 -6.65 4.73 -15.11
C LEU A 205 -6.27 5.34 -13.74
N GLN A 206 -5.42 4.68 -12.97
CA GLN A 206 -4.92 5.22 -11.69
C GLN A 206 -4.05 6.48 -11.88
N ASN A 207 -3.50 6.69 -13.07
CA ASN A 207 -2.64 7.82 -13.40
C ASN A 207 -3.32 8.86 -14.32
N VAL A 208 -4.60 8.68 -14.65
CA VAL A 208 -5.36 9.63 -15.47
C VAL A 208 -5.90 10.74 -14.58
N ILE A 209 -5.55 12.00 -14.89
CA ILE A 209 -5.94 13.19 -14.13
C ILE A 209 -7.07 13.99 -14.80
N GLY A 210 -7.42 13.66 -16.04
CA GLY A 210 -8.49 14.33 -16.77
C GLY A 210 -8.63 13.83 -18.20
N PHE A 211 -9.76 14.15 -18.80
CA PHE A 211 -10.06 13.89 -20.21
C PHE A 211 -10.38 15.22 -20.89
N PHE A 212 -9.86 15.43 -22.09
CA PHE A 212 -10.27 16.53 -22.95
C PHE A 212 -11.23 15.96 -24.00
N LEU A 213 -12.39 16.63 -24.15
CA LEU A 213 -13.38 16.35 -25.18
C LEU A 213 -13.09 17.17 -26.42
#